data_dc4b2e34bfde2de24d2bdfba406d9a06
#
_entry.id   dc4b2e34bfde2de24d2bdfba406d9a06
#
_cell.length_a   1.000
_cell.length_b   1.000
_cell.length_c   1.000
_cell.angle_alpha   90.00
_cell.angle_beta   90.00
_cell.angle_gamma   90.00
#
_symmetry.space_group_name_H-M   'P 1'
#
loop_
_entity.id
_entity.type
_entity.pdbx_description
1 polymer ?
#
loop_
_entity_poly.entity_id
_entity_poly.type
_entity_poly.pdbx_seq_one_letter_code
_entity_poly.pdbx_strand_id
1 'polypeptide(L)'
;MARPTNRLSARAVQTTIKQGYHADGAGLYLLVGPTGAKSWVLRYQRDGRRREMGLGSTGVVTLQEARASALEQRKMLVAGEDPISARRVARAAGATFGEAADAYIASHRSGWKNDAQADQWIQSLRDYGPNRTIPITEVDTRVVMACLSPIWEAKTVTATRVRGRIERVLDWAKVHGMREGENPARWRGHLDNLLPKPSKVSKTQHHAA
;
A
#
# COMPACT_ATOMS: atom_id res chain seq x y z
N MET A 1 38.26 14.93 3.74
CA MET A 1 38.53 14.28 2.44
C MET A 1 37.22 13.73 1.90
N ALA A 2 36.85 14.06 0.65
CA ALA A 2 35.67 13.50 0.00
C ALA A 2 35.83 11.99 -0.22
N ARG A 3 34.83 11.17 0.11
CA ARG A 3 34.88 9.74 -0.14
C ARG A 3 34.83 9.46 -1.64
N PRO A 4 35.68 8.55 -2.17
CA PRO A 4 35.71 8.26 -3.60
C PRO A 4 34.35 7.74 -4.09
N THR A 5 33.89 8.24 -5.24
CA THR A 5 32.69 7.84 -5.97
C THR A 5 33.07 7.11 -7.25
N ASN A 6 32.09 6.41 -7.87
CA ASN A 6 32.26 5.69 -9.14
C ASN A 6 33.34 4.59 -9.10
N ARG A 7 33.36 3.81 -8.02
CA ARG A 7 34.38 2.77 -7.76
C ARG A 7 34.16 1.50 -8.57
N LEU A 8 32.93 1.20 -8.94
CA LEU A 8 32.59 0.02 -9.73
C LEU A 8 32.65 0.33 -11.23
N SER A 9 33.11 -0.61 -12.01
CA SER A 9 32.98 -0.60 -13.46
C SER A 9 31.86 -1.56 -13.91
N ALA A 10 31.32 -1.41 -15.12
CA ALA A 10 30.34 -2.33 -15.66
C ALA A 10 30.85 -3.79 -15.66
N ARG A 11 32.16 -3.99 -15.97
CA ARG A 11 32.79 -5.31 -15.91
C ARG A 11 32.84 -5.84 -14.46
N ALA A 12 33.18 -5.01 -13.47
CA ALA A 12 33.19 -5.42 -12.08
C ALA A 12 31.79 -5.85 -11.60
N VAL A 13 30.72 -5.16 -12.03
CA VAL A 13 29.33 -5.53 -11.71
C VAL A 13 28.99 -6.92 -12.26
N GLN A 14 29.44 -7.24 -13.48
CA GLN A 14 29.20 -8.55 -14.10
C GLN A 14 30.00 -9.64 -13.41
N THR A 15 31.28 -9.42 -13.12
CA THR A 15 32.22 -10.44 -12.62
C THR A 15 32.19 -10.64 -11.11
N THR A 16 31.68 -9.68 -10.33
CA THR A 16 31.60 -9.80 -8.86
C THR A 16 30.63 -10.92 -8.46
N ILE A 17 31.15 -11.96 -7.83
CA ILE A 17 30.40 -13.12 -7.33
C ILE A 17 30.39 -13.22 -5.80
N LYS A 18 31.28 -12.48 -5.12
CA LYS A 18 31.36 -12.50 -3.66
C LYS A 18 30.09 -11.92 -3.04
N GLN A 19 29.42 -12.71 -2.21
CA GLN A 19 28.24 -12.27 -1.46
C GLN A 19 28.56 -11.05 -0.58
N GLY A 20 27.62 -10.10 -0.51
CA GLY A 20 27.70 -8.93 0.35
C GLY A 20 27.57 -7.61 -0.41
N TYR A 21 27.94 -6.53 0.25
CA TYR A 21 27.82 -5.16 -0.25
C TYR A 21 29.14 -4.70 -0.86
N HIS A 22 29.13 -4.29 -2.12
CA HIS A 22 30.25 -3.73 -2.85
C HIS A 22 29.99 -2.24 -3.10
N ALA A 23 30.76 -1.37 -2.49
CA ALA A 23 30.54 0.07 -2.54
C ALA A 23 30.91 0.66 -3.91
N ASP A 24 30.01 1.39 -4.53
CA ASP A 24 30.29 2.28 -5.67
C ASP A 24 30.69 3.69 -5.20
N GLY A 25 30.22 4.09 -4.06
CA GLY A 25 30.47 5.39 -3.45
C GLY A 25 29.20 6.20 -3.23
N ALA A 26 29.32 7.28 -2.45
CA ALA A 26 28.20 8.16 -2.09
C ALA A 26 26.91 7.43 -1.64
N GLY A 27 27.07 6.30 -0.91
CA GLY A 27 25.95 5.50 -0.41
C GLY A 27 25.38 4.47 -1.39
N LEU A 28 25.83 4.44 -2.65
CA LEU A 28 25.42 3.41 -3.62
C LEU A 28 26.26 2.13 -3.45
N TYR A 29 25.57 1.00 -3.43
CA TYR A 29 26.16 -0.34 -3.31
C TYR A 29 25.57 -1.30 -4.32
N LEU A 30 26.40 -2.20 -4.85
CA LEU A 30 25.96 -3.45 -5.43
C LEU A 30 25.82 -4.48 -4.29
N LEU A 31 24.64 -5.03 -4.13
CA LEU A 31 24.35 -6.14 -3.22
C LEU A 31 24.35 -7.45 -4.01
N VAL A 32 25.19 -8.40 -3.60
CA VAL A 32 25.18 -9.78 -4.10
C VAL A 32 24.56 -10.66 -3.02
N GLY A 33 23.40 -11.24 -3.32
CA GLY A 33 22.68 -12.13 -2.42
C GLY A 33 23.28 -13.53 -2.32
N PRO A 34 22.75 -14.39 -1.44
CA PRO A 34 23.24 -15.77 -1.25
C PRO A 34 23.12 -16.64 -2.52
N THR A 35 22.13 -16.38 -3.37
CA THR A 35 21.89 -17.09 -4.62
C THR A 35 22.68 -16.52 -5.81
N GLY A 36 23.56 -15.52 -5.58
CA GLY A 36 24.26 -14.79 -6.63
C GLY A 36 23.42 -13.70 -7.31
N ALA A 37 22.15 -13.50 -6.91
CA ALA A 37 21.32 -12.41 -7.40
C ALA A 37 21.92 -11.07 -7.03
N LYS A 38 21.97 -10.13 -8.00
CA LYS A 38 22.58 -8.81 -7.85
C LYS A 38 21.55 -7.70 -7.91
N SER A 39 21.63 -6.75 -7.00
CA SER A 39 20.74 -5.58 -6.96
C SER A 39 21.49 -4.32 -6.51
N TRP A 40 20.95 -3.18 -6.89
CA TRP A 40 21.43 -1.88 -6.46
C TRP A 40 20.73 -1.45 -5.19
N VAL A 41 21.51 -0.94 -4.22
CA VAL A 41 21.01 -0.49 -2.92
C VAL A 41 21.64 0.87 -2.59
N LEU A 42 20.80 1.83 -2.24
CA LEU A 42 21.23 3.10 -1.65
C LEU A 42 21.16 2.97 -0.12
N ARG A 43 22.28 3.20 0.54
CA ARG A 43 22.38 3.31 2.01
C ARG A 43 22.54 4.76 2.42
N TYR A 44 21.71 5.21 3.33
CA TYR A 44 21.79 6.56 3.88
C TYR A 44 21.48 6.57 5.37
N GLN A 45 21.75 7.67 6.01
CA GLN A 45 21.45 7.89 7.43
C GLN A 45 20.40 8.99 7.55
N ARG A 46 19.37 8.76 8.36
CA ARG A 46 18.34 9.74 8.71
C ARG A 46 17.96 9.54 10.17
N ASP A 47 17.87 10.65 10.91
CA ASP A 47 17.48 10.66 12.33
C ASP A 47 18.32 9.66 13.17
N GLY A 48 19.64 9.64 12.93
CA GLY A 48 20.57 8.73 13.60
C GLY A 48 20.48 7.26 13.17
N ARG A 49 19.53 6.88 12.30
CA ARG A 49 19.30 5.50 11.87
C ARG A 49 19.78 5.27 10.43
N ARG A 50 20.46 4.13 10.23
CA ARG A 50 20.81 3.67 8.89
C ARG A 50 19.58 3.10 8.20
N ARG A 51 19.35 3.54 6.95
CA ARG A 51 18.26 3.06 6.07
C ARG A 51 18.84 2.52 4.78
N GLU A 52 18.13 1.59 4.17
CA GLU A 52 18.47 0.98 2.89
C GLU A 52 17.30 1.05 1.95
N MET A 53 17.54 1.47 0.71
CA MET A 53 16.56 1.59 -0.34
C MET A 53 17.02 0.82 -1.57
N GLY A 54 16.28 -0.21 -1.99
CA GLY A 54 16.52 -0.92 -3.23
C GLY A 54 16.24 -0.02 -4.45
N LEU A 55 17.19 0.01 -5.39
CA LEU A 55 17.09 0.76 -6.64
C LEU A 55 16.80 -0.12 -7.86
N GLY A 56 16.78 -1.45 -7.70
CA GLY A 56 16.46 -2.42 -8.74
C GLY A 56 17.54 -3.50 -8.92
N SER A 57 17.19 -4.55 -9.70
CA SER A 57 18.14 -5.61 -10.03
C SER A 57 19.09 -5.18 -11.15
N THR A 58 20.30 -5.72 -11.18
CA THR A 58 21.29 -5.42 -12.23
C THR A 58 20.89 -5.94 -13.62
N GLY A 59 19.92 -6.84 -13.69
CA GLY A 59 19.36 -7.32 -14.96
C GLY A 59 18.40 -6.33 -15.63
N VAL A 60 17.92 -5.33 -14.86
CA VAL A 60 16.97 -4.30 -15.35
C VAL A 60 17.56 -2.90 -15.28
N VAL A 61 18.38 -2.63 -14.25
CA VAL A 61 18.96 -1.31 -13.97
C VAL A 61 20.47 -1.39 -14.17
N THR A 62 20.98 -0.62 -15.12
CA THR A 62 22.42 -0.48 -15.38
C THR A 62 23.13 0.28 -14.27
N LEU A 63 24.44 0.21 -14.21
CA LEU A 63 25.26 0.99 -13.27
C LEU A 63 25.03 2.50 -13.42
N GLN A 64 24.90 2.98 -14.64
CA GLN A 64 24.66 4.40 -14.92
C GLN A 64 23.30 4.87 -14.38
N GLU A 65 22.25 4.10 -14.63
CA GLU A 65 20.90 4.38 -14.13
C GLU A 65 20.84 4.30 -12.60
N ALA A 66 21.53 3.33 -12.01
CA ALA A 66 21.64 3.22 -10.54
C ALA A 66 22.30 4.46 -9.93
N ARG A 67 23.36 4.99 -10.55
CA ARG A 67 24.03 6.23 -10.13
C ARG A 67 23.12 7.45 -10.26
N ALA A 68 22.41 7.57 -11.39
CA ALA A 68 21.43 8.63 -11.60
C ALA A 68 20.31 8.56 -10.54
N SER A 69 19.72 7.40 -10.34
CA SER A 69 18.68 7.19 -9.33
C SER A 69 19.21 7.52 -7.92
N ALA A 70 20.40 7.05 -7.54
CA ALA A 70 20.99 7.36 -6.25
C ALA A 70 21.25 8.87 -6.06
N LEU A 71 21.59 9.59 -7.14
CA LEU A 71 21.76 11.04 -7.09
C LEU A 71 20.44 11.74 -6.79
N GLU A 72 19.35 11.38 -7.48
CA GLU A 72 18.03 11.95 -7.25
C GLU A 72 17.54 11.70 -5.81
N GLN A 73 17.70 10.47 -5.29
CA GLN A 73 17.33 10.18 -3.91
C GLN A 73 18.16 11.01 -2.90
N ARG A 74 19.43 11.28 -3.19
CA ARG A 74 20.26 12.14 -2.33
C ARG A 74 19.83 13.61 -2.39
N LYS A 75 19.39 14.12 -3.54
CA LYS A 75 18.81 15.47 -3.64
C LYS A 75 17.59 15.60 -2.73
N MET A 76 16.70 14.60 -2.70
CA MET A 76 15.55 14.56 -1.80
C MET A 76 16.00 14.60 -0.33
N LEU A 77 17.01 13.82 0.05
CA LEU A 77 17.56 13.83 1.42
C LEU A 77 18.12 15.21 1.81
N VAL A 78 18.80 15.90 0.89
CA VAL A 78 19.29 17.27 1.11
C VAL A 78 18.14 18.26 1.28
N ALA A 79 17.02 18.06 0.55
CA ALA A 79 15.78 18.84 0.70
C ALA A 79 15.00 18.49 1.99
N GLY A 80 15.49 17.54 2.83
CA GLY A 80 14.80 17.13 4.05
C GLY A 80 13.72 16.06 3.85
N GLU A 81 13.53 15.57 2.62
CA GLU A 81 12.56 14.54 2.28
C GLU A 81 13.16 13.13 2.48
N ASP A 82 12.32 12.16 2.91
CA ASP A 82 12.74 10.77 2.99
C ASP A 82 12.35 10.00 1.72
N PRO A 83 13.34 9.54 0.91
CA PRO A 83 13.06 8.86 -0.34
C PRO A 83 12.19 7.61 -0.21
N ILE A 84 12.31 6.87 0.90
CA ILE A 84 11.48 5.68 1.16
C ILE A 84 10.02 6.11 1.39
N SER A 85 9.82 7.15 2.19
CA SER A 85 8.48 7.70 2.46
C SER A 85 7.86 8.29 1.19
N ALA A 86 8.61 9.07 0.41
CA ALA A 86 8.15 9.65 -0.86
C ALA A 86 7.76 8.55 -1.88
N ARG A 87 8.57 7.49 -2.01
CA ARG A 87 8.23 6.34 -2.87
C ARG A 87 6.96 5.63 -2.39
N ARG A 88 6.77 5.50 -1.06
CA ARG A 88 5.57 4.91 -0.48
C ARG A 88 4.33 5.75 -0.80
N VAL A 89 4.42 7.07 -0.66
CA VAL A 89 3.34 8.01 -1.01
C VAL A 89 3.04 7.96 -2.50
N ALA A 90 4.05 8.00 -3.37
CA ALA A 90 3.86 7.89 -4.83
C ALA A 90 3.21 6.56 -5.23
N ARG A 91 3.61 5.45 -4.60
CA ARG A 91 2.99 4.14 -4.83
C ARG A 91 1.55 4.09 -4.31
N ALA A 92 1.29 4.73 -3.17
CA ALA A 92 -0.04 4.85 -2.59
C ALA A 92 -0.97 5.70 -3.46
N ALA A 93 -0.45 6.80 -4.03
CA ALA A 93 -1.22 7.67 -4.92
C ALA A 93 -1.69 6.95 -6.21
N GLY A 94 -0.95 5.89 -6.64
CA GLY A 94 -1.35 5.04 -7.76
C GLY A 94 -2.22 3.84 -7.40
N ALA A 95 -2.35 3.47 -6.13
CA ALA A 95 -3.16 2.31 -5.72
C ALA A 95 -4.65 2.62 -5.80
N THR A 96 -5.42 1.71 -6.41
CA THR A 96 -6.88 1.81 -6.50
C THR A 96 -7.57 1.11 -5.34
N PHE A 97 -8.84 1.44 -5.10
CA PHE A 97 -9.68 0.72 -4.14
C PHE A 97 -9.79 -0.78 -4.48
N GLY A 98 -9.89 -1.09 -5.78
CA GLY A 98 -9.96 -2.47 -6.27
C GLY A 98 -8.72 -3.28 -5.92
N GLU A 99 -7.53 -2.75 -6.18
CA GLU A 99 -6.25 -3.39 -5.85
C GLU A 99 -6.08 -3.60 -4.34
N ALA A 100 -6.46 -2.60 -3.53
CA ALA A 100 -6.43 -2.72 -2.08
C ALA A 100 -7.41 -3.78 -1.57
N ALA A 101 -8.62 -3.86 -2.14
CA ALA A 101 -9.61 -4.86 -1.78
C ALA A 101 -9.14 -6.28 -2.13
N ASP A 102 -8.57 -6.48 -3.33
CA ASP A 102 -8.04 -7.78 -3.74
C ASP A 102 -6.86 -8.22 -2.86
N ALA A 103 -5.95 -7.31 -2.55
CA ALA A 103 -4.83 -7.58 -1.66
C ALA A 103 -5.29 -7.90 -0.22
N TYR A 104 -6.28 -7.17 0.30
CA TYR A 104 -6.91 -7.48 1.59
C TYR A 104 -7.51 -8.89 1.59
N ILE A 105 -8.32 -9.22 0.57
CA ILE A 105 -8.96 -10.53 0.44
C ILE A 105 -7.91 -11.64 0.36
N ALA A 106 -6.89 -11.47 -0.47
CA ALA A 106 -5.81 -12.44 -0.61
C ALA A 106 -5.06 -12.69 0.70
N SER A 107 -4.76 -11.63 1.46
CA SER A 107 -4.02 -11.73 2.74
C SER A 107 -4.83 -12.39 3.87
N HIS A 108 -6.17 -12.38 3.80
CA HIS A 108 -7.04 -12.92 4.85
C HIS A 108 -7.71 -14.24 4.46
N ARG A 109 -7.61 -14.66 3.20
CA ARG A 109 -8.30 -15.84 2.67
C ARG A 109 -8.03 -17.11 3.46
N SER A 110 -6.79 -17.35 3.88
CA SER A 110 -6.40 -18.53 4.66
C SER A 110 -7.04 -18.60 6.06
N GLY A 111 -7.46 -17.46 6.61
CA GLY A 111 -8.15 -17.39 7.90
C GLY A 111 -9.67 -17.49 7.80
N TRP A 112 -10.23 -17.60 6.60
CA TRP A 112 -11.67 -17.70 6.43
C TRP A 112 -12.17 -19.14 6.40
N LYS A 113 -13.42 -19.34 6.85
CA LYS A 113 -14.01 -20.66 7.02
C LYS A 113 -14.12 -21.46 5.70
N ASN A 114 -14.33 -20.78 4.57
CA ASN A 114 -14.43 -21.37 3.23
C ASN A 114 -14.25 -20.32 2.14
N ASP A 115 -14.04 -20.77 0.91
CA ASP A 115 -13.88 -19.89 -0.27
C ASP A 115 -15.12 -19.05 -0.58
N ALA A 116 -16.33 -19.56 -0.26
CA ALA A 116 -17.58 -18.82 -0.45
C ALA A 116 -17.60 -17.48 0.31
N GLN A 117 -16.86 -17.39 1.43
CA GLN A 117 -16.72 -16.11 2.15
C GLN A 117 -15.92 -15.08 1.34
N ALA A 118 -14.86 -15.50 0.65
CA ALA A 118 -14.09 -14.64 -0.25
C ALA A 118 -14.96 -14.15 -1.41
N ASP A 119 -15.73 -15.05 -2.03
CA ASP A 119 -16.63 -14.71 -3.12
C ASP A 119 -17.70 -13.71 -2.70
N GLN A 120 -18.28 -13.86 -1.50
CA GLN A 120 -19.21 -12.89 -0.94
C GLN A 120 -18.58 -11.51 -0.71
N TRP A 121 -17.31 -11.44 -0.33
CA TRP A 121 -16.59 -10.18 -0.20
C TRP A 121 -16.43 -9.52 -1.56
N ILE A 122 -15.91 -10.26 -2.54
CA ILE A 122 -15.69 -9.78 -3.91
C ILE A 122 -17.01 -9.28 -4.51
N GLN A 123 -18.05 -10.10 -4.46
CA GLN A 123 -19.34 -9.78 -5.04
C GLN A 123 -19.96 -8.54 -4.41
N SER A 124 -19.99 -8.45 -3.08
CA SER A 124 -20.61 -7.32 -2.41
C SER A 124 -19.86 -5.99 -2.59
N LEU A 125 -18.52 -6.03 -2.66
CA LEU A 125 -17.72 -4.84 -2.95
C LEU A 125 -17.84 -4.45 -4.43
N ARG A 126 -18.07 -5.39 -5.33
CA ARG A 126 -18.34 -5.12 -6.74
C ARG A 126 -19.71 -4.46 -6.93
N ASP A 127 -20.73 -4.97 -6.27
CA ASP A 127 -22.12 -4.54 -6.47
C ASP A 127 -22.45 -3.24 -5.74
N TYR A 128 -21.84 -3.02 -4.57
CA TYR A 128 -22.24 -1.94 -3.65
C TYR A 128 -21.04 -1.14 -3.09
N GLY A 129 -19.82 -1.49 -3.40
CA GLY A 129 -18.64 -0.78 -2.92
C GLY A 129 -18.26 0.41 -3.79
N PRO A 130 -17.19 1.14 -3.42
CA PRO A 130 -16.59 2.17 -4.25
C PRO A 130 -16.18 1.62 -5.62
N ASN A 131 -16.18 2.50 -6.62
CA ASN A 131 -15.65 2.14 -7.94
C ASN A 131 -14.23 1.57 -7.77
N ARG A 132 -14.00 0.40 -8.36
CA ARG A 132 -12.73 -0.33 -8.20
C ARG A 132 -11.52 0.43 -8.76
N THR A 133 -11.73 1.33 -9.72
CA THR A 133 -10.66 2.12 -10.35
C THR A 133 -10.38 3.44 -9.66
N ILE A 134 -11.19 3.82 -8.65
CA ILE A 134 -10.94 5.06 -7.90
C ILE A 134 -9.61 4.96 -7.13
N PRO A 135 -8.75 5.99 -7.16
CA PRO A 135 -7.59 6.04 -6.28
C PRO A 135 -8.01 5.88 -4.81
N ILE A 136 -7.33 5.01 -4.07
CA ILE A 136 -7.72 4.72 -2.67
C ILE A 136 -7.63 5.95 -1.77
N THR A 137 -6.81 6.91 -2.14
CA THR A 137 -6.66 8.19 -1.46
C THR A 137 -7.87 9.12 -1.66
N GLU A 138 -8.65 8.90 -2.73
CA GLU A 138 -9.85 9.67 -3.05
C GLU A 138 -11.14 9.07 -2.47
N VAL A 139 -11.05 7.90 -1.81
CA VAL A 139 -12.19 7.30 -1.11
C VAL A 139 -12.44 8.09 0.18
N ASP A 140 -13.27 9.10 0.08
CA ASP A 140 -13.72 9.98 1.17
C ASP A 140 -15.10 9.58 1.70
N THR A 141 -15.60 10.33 2.68
CA THR A 141 -16.95 10.11 3.25
C THR A 141 -18.04 10.23 2.20
N ARG A 142 -17.89 11.10 1.22
CA ARG A 142 -18.86 11.32 0.15
C ARG A 142 -18.97 10.08 -0.75
N VAL A 143 -17.83 9.48 -1.11
CA VAL A 143 -17.78 8.22 -1.88
C VAL A 143 -18.43 7.08 -1.10
N VAL A 144 -18.11 6.95 0.19
CA VAL A 144 -18.72 5.92 1.06
C VAL A 144 -20.23 6.12 1.17
N MET A 145 -20.70 7.35 1.38
CA MET A 145 -22.12 7.66 1.46
C MET A 145 -22.85 7.38 0.15
N ALA A 146 -22.25 7.69 -1.01
CA ALA A 146 -22.83 7.37 -2.32
C ALA A 146 -23.03 5.85 -2.50
N CYS A 147 -22.16 5.02 -1.94
CA CYS A 147 -22.32 3.57 -1.95
C CYS A 147 -23.43 3.06 -1.00
N LEU A 148 -23.53 3.66 0.19
CA LEU A 148 -24.38 3.14 1.26
C LEU A 148 -25.81 3.70 1.24
N SER A 149 -26.01 4.99 0.95
CA SER A 149 -27.32 5.65 1.04
C SER A 149 -28.40 4.95 0.20
N PRO A 150 -28.14 4.50 -1.05
CA PRO A 150 -29.18 3.86 -1.87
C PRO A 150 -29.70 2.54 -1.29
N ILE A 151 -28.89 1.87 -0.46
CA ILE A 151 -29.22 0.56 0.08
C ILE A 151 -29.45 0.54 1.60
N TRP A 152 -29.26 1.70 2.28
CA TRP A 152 -29.27 1.76 3.72
C TRP A 152 -30.61 1.37 4.34
N GLU A 153 -31.70 1.84 3.77
CA GLU A 153 -33.05 1.52 4.25
C GLU A 153 -33.61 0.25 3.62
N ALA A 154 -33.42 0.10 2.30
CA ALA A 154 -34.01 -1.04 1.56
C ALA A 154 -33.31 -2.37 1.85
N LYS A 155 -32.00 -2.36 2.12
CA LYS A 155 -31.14 -3.54 2.33
C LYS A 155 -30.20 -3.36 3.51
N THR A 156 -30.71 -2.96 4.68
CA THR A 156 -29.93 -2.55 5.86
C THR A 156 -28.84 -3.55 6.26
N VAL A 157 -29.13 -4.85 6.25
CA VAL A 157 -28.16 -5.89 6.59
C VAL A 157 -26.99 -5.91 5.59
N THR A 158 -27.32 -5.82 4.29
CA THR A 158 -26.31 -5.74 3.22
C THR A 158 -25.48 -4.47 3.34
N ALA A 159 -26.13 -3.32 3.52
CA ALA A 159 -25.47 -2.03 3.69
C ALA A 159 -24.48 -2.02 4.87
N THR A 160 -24.87 -2.57 6.01
CA THR A 160 -24.03 -2.69 7.19
C THR A 160 -22.81 -3.60 6.92
N ARG A 161 -23.00 -4.71 6.23
CA ARG A 161 -21.90 -5.61 5.84
C ARG A 161 -20.94 -4.94 4.85
N VAL A 162 -21.48 -4.26 3.82
CA VAL A 162 -20.69 -3.52 2.83
C VAL A 162 -19.87 -2.42 3.51
N ARG A 163 -20.50 -1.62 4.39
CA ARG A 163 -19.78 -0.60 5.18
C ARG A 163 -18.60 -1.22 5.94
N GLY A 164 -18.83 -2.31 6.70
CA GLY A 164 -17.77 -2.96 7.46
C GLY A 164 -16.67 -3.57 6.58
N ARG A 165 -16.99 -3.97 5.35
CA ARG A 165 -15.99 -4.44 4.37
C ARG A 165 -15.16 -3.28 3.83
N ILE A 166 -15.78 -2.16 3.45
CA ILE A 166 -15.07 -0.94 3.05
C ILE A 166 -14.15 -0.46 4.17
N GLU A 167 -14.66 -0.38 5.41
CA GLU A 167 -13.87 0.02 6.58
C GLU A 167 -12.59 -0.81 6.72
N ARG A 168 -12.69 -2.14 6.66
CA ARG A 168 -11.54 -3.04 6.80
C ARG A 168 -10.54 -2.92 5.66
N VAL A 169 -11.00 -2.76 4.42
CA VAL A 169 -10.12 -2.52 3.27
C VAL A 169 -9.35 -1.20 3.45
N LEU A 170 -10.01 -0.14 3.88
CA LEU A 170 -9.40 1.16 4.09
C LEU A 170 -8.43 1.18 5.27
N ASP A 171 -8.74 0.46 6.37
CA ASP A 171 -7.83 0.30 7.51
C ASP A 171 -6.58 -0.49 7.10
N TRP A 172 -6.77 -1.58 6.37
CA TRP A 172 -5.68 -2.38 5.83
C TRP A 172 -4.79 -1.54 4.89
N ALA A 173 -5.40 -0.76 4.00
CA ALA A 173 -4.69 0.14 3.11
C ALA A 173 -3.90 1.22 3.86
N LYS A 174 -4.44 1.74 4.97
CA LYS A 174 -3.73 2.69 5.86
C LYS A 174 -2.50 2.05 6.49
N VAL A 175 -2.62 0.84 7.04
CA VAL A 175 -1.49 0.10 7.64
C VAL A 175 -0.40 -0.17 6.60
N HIS A 176 -0.77 -0.46 5.34
CA HIS A 176 0.17 -0.69 4.24
C HIS A 176 0.68 0.62 3.59
N GLY A 177 0.27 1.78 4.13
CA GLY A 177 0.70 3.10 3.64
C GLY A 177 0.19 3.45 2.25
N MET A 178 -0.95 2.88 1.84
CA MET A 178 -1.64 3.21 0.58
C MET A 178 -2.56 4.42 0.72
N ARG A 179 -2.91 4.82 1.93
CA ARG A 179 -3.67 6.03 2.25
C ARG A 179 -3.29 6.56 3.63
N GLU A 180 -3.63 7.80 3.89
CA GLU A 180 -3.47 8.47 5.18
C GLU A 180 -4.82 9.01 5.68
N GLY A 181 -4.82 9.59 6.86
CA GLY A 181 -6.01 10.18 7.47
C GLY A 181 -6.94 9.17 8.16
N GLU A 182 -8.09 9.67 8.58
CA GLU A 182 -9.13 8.89 9.25
C GLU A 182 -9.88 7.99 8.26
N ASN A 183 -10.47 6.90 8.77
CA ASN A 183 -11.26 6.00 7.94
C ASN A 183 -12.67 6.56 7.69
N PRO A 184 -13.03 6.90 6.44
CA PRO A 184 -14.33 7.49 6.12
C PRO A 184 -15.51 6.51 6.24
N ALA A 185 -15.24 5.20 6.36
CA ALA A 185 -16.26 4.18 6.59
C ALA A 185 -16.45 3.81 8.06
N ARG A 186 -15.71 4.48 8.98
CA ARG A 186 -15.85 4.27 10.43
C ARG A 186 -17.28 4.60 10.87
N TRP A 187 -17.86 3.70 11.68
CA TRP A 187 -19.21 3.90 12.18
C TRP A 187 -19.25 4.91 13.32
N ARG A 188 -18.59 4.57 14.45
CA ARG A 188 -18.65 5.38 15.68
C ARG A 188 -17.96 6.72 15.53
N GLY A 189 -18.68 7.79 15.86
CA GLY A 189 -18.19 9.16 15.81
C GLY A 189 -17.98 9.70 14.40
N HIS A 190 -18.52 9.01 13.38
CA HIS A 190 -18.45 9.43 11.98
C HIS A 190 -19.77 9.17 11.23
N LEU A 191 -19.95 7.97 10.67
CA LEU A 191 -21.16 7.66 9.88
C LEU A 191 -22.43 7.55 10.72
N ASP A 192 -22.34 7.30 12.00
CA ASP A 192 -23.46 7.32 12.93
C ASP A 192 -24.09 8.71 13.13
N ASN A 193 -23.39 9.78 12.69
CA ASN A 193 -23.94 11.15 12.61
C ASN A 193 -24.61 11.46 11.26
N LEU A 194 -24.41 10.58 10.23
CA LEU A 194 -24.89 10.78 8.88
C LEU A 194 -26.01 9.81 8.49
N LEU A 195 -26.04 8.63 9.12
CA LEU A 195 -26.99 7.55 8.80
C LEU A 195 -27.75 7.12 10.06
N PRO A 196 -29.05 6.81 9.95
CA PRO A 196 -29.82 6.27 11.09
C PRO A 196 -29.25 4.91 11.53
N LYS A 197 -29.37 4.61 12.82
CA LYS A 197 -28.89 3.35 13.38
C LYS A 197 -29.57 2.17 12.68
N PRO A 198 -28.84 1.13 12.24
CA PRO A 198 -29.41 -0.04 11.55
C PRO A 198 -30.57 -0.70 12.31
N SER A 199 -30.51 -0.77 13.63
CA SER A 199 -31.57 -1.33 14.48
C SER A 199 -32.89 -0.53 14.48
N LYS A 200 -32.84 0.74 14.06
CA LYS A 200 -34.05 1.57 13.92
C LYS A 200 -34.68 1.48 12.53
N VAL A 201 -33.90 1.08 11.52
CA VAL A 201 -34.33 0.96 10.12
C VAL A 201 -34.90 -0.43 9.85
N SER A 202 -34.22 -1.46 10.29
CA SER A 202 -34.66 -2.85 10.16
C SER A 202 -35.35 -3.30 11.45
N LYS A 203 -36.69 -3.27 11.48
CA LYS A 203 -37.45 -4.00 12.51
C LYS A 203 -37.29 -5.50 12.24
N THR A 204 -36.58 -6.22 13.12
CA THR A 204 -36.55 -7.69 13.09
C THR A 204 -37.95 -8.18 13.35
N GLN A 205 -38.67 -8.71 12.34
CA GLN A 205 -39.86 -9.51 12.58
C GLN A 205 -39.39 -10.83 13.19
N HIS A 206 -39.58 -10.98 14.51
CA HIS A 206 -39.52 -12.28 15.13
C HIS A 206 -40.75 -13.06 14.63
N HIS A 207 -40.56 -14.05 13.78
CA HIS A 207 -41.59 -15.05 13.56
C HIS A 207 -41.75 -15.81 14.92
N ALA A 208 -42.93 -15.65 15.51
CA ALA A 208 -43.34 -16.54 16.62
C ALA A 208 -43.35 -17.98 16.09
N ALA A 209 -42.73 -18.89 16.87
CA ALA A 209 -42.72 -20.31 16.58
C ALA A 209 -44.11 -20.92 16.75
#